data_a401f68d1bf8e230c005f03e73c481a6
#
_entry.id   a401f68d1bf8e230c005f03e73c481a6
#
_cell.length_a   1.000
_cell.length_b   1.000
_cell.length_c   1.000
_cell.angle_alpha   90.00
_cell.angle_beta   90.00
_cell.angle_gamma   90.00
#
_symmetry.space_group_name_H-M   'P 1'
#
loop_
_entity.id
_entity.type
_entity.pdbx_description
1 polymer ?
#
loop_
_entity_poly.entity_id
_entity_poly.type
_entity_poly.pdbx_seq_one_letter_code
_entity_poly.pdbx_strand_id
1 'polypeptide(L)'
;YPAQARAMNKQDIKEYRRWHRNAALRAKNAGFDVIYVYAAHDLSLAMHFLQKRRNHRTDEYGGALENRVRLLRELIEDTKDAVGDTCAVAVRFATEELIGSGGVTITEAKEIVHMLADLPDLWDVNVAAWYNDSVPSRFASEGAQEPFVNWVKKITTKPVVGVGRFTSPDTMVSQIKRGVLDFIGAARPSIADP
;
A
#
# COMPACT_ATOMS: atom_id res chain seq x y z
N TYR A 1 10.79 -10.87 -25.49
CA TYR A 1 9.63 -11.76 -25.58
C TYR A 1 8.50 -11.12 -24.77
N PRO A 2 7.29 -10.94 -25.36
CA PRO A 2 6.16 -10.50 -24.57
C PRO A 2 5.83 -11.60 -23.56
N ALA A 3 5.89 -11.28 -22.28
CA ALA A 3 5.43 -12.19 -21.23
C ALA A 3 3.91 -12.36 -21.39
N GLN A 4 3.47 -13.58 -21.69
CA GLN A 4 2.04 -13.89 -21.70
C GLN A 4 1.60 -14.13 -20.27
N ALA A 5 0.70 -13.30 -19.77
CA ALA A 5 0.06 -13.47 -18.49
C ALA A 5 -1.37 -14.02 -18.71
N ARG A 6 -1.80 -14.96 -17.87
CA ARG A 6 -3.19 -15.42 -17.81
C ARG A 6 -3.88 -14.89 -16.55
N ALA A 7 -5.19 -14.85 -16.57
CA ALA A 7 -5.96 -14.58 -15.36
C ALA A 7 -5.74 -15.68 -14.32
N MET A 8 -5.56 -15.29 -13.07
CA MET A 8 -5.44 -16.23 -11.95
C MET A 8 -6.75 -16.96 -11.71
N ASN A 9 -6.70 -18.25 -11.49
CA ASN A 9 -7.80 -19.04 -10.92
C ASN A 9 -7.71 -19.08 -9.38
N LYS A 10 -8.66 -19.73 -8.72
CA LYS A 10 -8.68 -19.83 -7.25
C LYS A 10 -7.50 -20.63 -6.67
N GLN A 11 -6.98 -21.60 -7.42
CA GLN A 11 -5.79 -22.35 -7.01
C GLN A 11 -4.55 -21.47 -7.07
N ASP A 12 -4.42 -20.61 -8.08
CA ASP A 12 -3.31 -19.63 -8.18
C ASP A 12 -3.35 -18.63 -7.01
N ILE A 13 -4.55 -18.20 -6.59
CA ILE A 13 -4.69 -17.30 -5.42
C ILE A 13 -4.20 -18.01 -4.15
N LYS A 14 -4.58 -19.28 -3.93
CA LYS A 14 -4.10 -20.06 -2.78
C LYS A 14 -2.57 -20.21 -2.80
N GLU A 15 -2.00 -20.51 -3.96
CA GLU A 15 -0.54 -20.62 -4.12
C GLU A 15 0.16 -19.28 -3.89
N TYR A 16 -0.37 -18.18 -4.41
CA TYR A 16 0.16 -16.84 -4.18
C TYR A 16 0.16 -16.47 -2.70
N ARG A 17 -0.94 -16.72 -1.98
CA ARG A 17 -1.03 -16.53 -0.52
C ARG A 17 0.01 -17.38 0.21
N ARG A 18 0.16 -18.66 -0.16
CA ARG A 18 1.18 -19.55 0.41
C ARG A 18 2.59 -19.03 0.18
N TRP A 19 2.90 -18.55 -1.02
CA TRP A 19 4.23 -17.98 -1.32
C TRP A 19 4.49 -16.71 -0.54
N HIS A 20 3.49 -15.85 -0.42
CA HIS A 20 3.56 -14.62 0.36
C HIS A 20 3.82 -14.92 1.84
N ARG A 21 3.05 -15.84 2.43
CA ARG A 21 3.26 -16.33 3.80
C ARG A 21 4.69 -16.89 4.00
N ASN A 22 5.18 -17.71 3.09
CA ASN A 22 6.53 -18.26 3.15
C ASN A 22 7.61 -17.17 3.02
N ALA A 23 7.37 -16.14 2.22
CA ALA A 23 8.27 -14.99 2.14
C ALA A 23 8.31 -14.21 3.47
N ALA A 24 7.17 -14.00 4.11
CA ALA A 24 7.09 -13.37 5.42
C ALA A 24 7.87 -14.17 6.49
N LEU A 25 7.72 -15.50 6.52
CA LEU A 25 8.50 -16.36 7.42
C LEU A 25 10.01 -16.27 7.17
N ARG A 26 10.46 -16.22 5.91
CA ARG A 26 11.87 -16.04 5.59
C ARG A 26 12.39 -14.68 6.06
N ALA A 27 11.62 -13.61 5.88
CA ALA A 27 11.97 -12.29 6.36
C ALA A 27 12.09 -12.25 7.89
N LYS A 28 11.09 -12.81 8.59
CA LYS A 28 11.13 -12.97 10.06
C LYS A 28 12.40 -13.71 10.50
N ASN A 29 12.68 -14.86 9.89
CA ASN A 29 13.85 -15.69 10.24
C ASN A 29 15.18 -15.00 9.91
N ALA A 30 15.18 -14.05 8.98
CA ALA A 30 16.32 -13.20 8.67
C ALA A 30 16.48 -12.00 9.62
N GLY A 31 15.58 -11.83 10.60
CA GLY A 31 15.67 -10.80 11.62
C GLY A 31 15.05 -9.46 11.22
N PHE A 32 14.13 -9.43 10.26
CA PHE A 32 13.39 -8.21 9.95
C PHE A 32 12.32 -7.95 11.00
N ASP A 33 12.21 -6.70 11.47
CA ASP A 33 11.23 -6.26 12.46
C ASP A 33 9.89 -5.84 11.84
N VAL A 34 9.90 -5.43 10.55
CA VAL A 34 8.72 -4.97 9.82
C VAL A 34 8.63 -5.69 8.48
N ILE A 35 7.46 -6.24 8.17
CA ILE A 35 7.19 -6.93 6.92
C ILE A 35 6.08 -6.21 6.18
N TYR A 36 6.29 -5.92 4.90
CA TYR A 36 5.35 -5.17 4.08
C TYR A 36 4.45 -6.07 3.24
N VAL A 37 3.14 -5.80 3.29
CA VAL A 37 2.18 -6.20 2.26
C VAL A 37 2.06 -5.03 1.28
N TYR A 38 2.38 -5.29 0.01
CA TYR A 38 2.50 -4.23 -1.00
C TYR A 38 1.26 -4.16 -1.89
N ALA A 39 0.56 -3.03 -1.87
CA ALA A 39 -0.62 -2.72 -2.68
C ALA A 39 -0.53 -1.29 -3.25
N ALA A 40 0.51 -1.02 -4.05
CA ALA A 40 0.76 0.30 -4.60
C ALA A 40 1.33 0.26 -6.02
N HIS A 41 1.35 1.42 -6.69
CA HIS A 41 2.02 1.75 -7.95
C HIS A 41 1.68 0.86 -9.14
N ASP A 42 0.53 0.15 -9.13
CA ASP A 42 0.16 -0.82 -10.18
C ASP A 42 1.20 -1.96 -10.38
N LEU A 43 1.98 -2.28 -9.32
CA LEU A 43 3.08 -3.24 -9.40
C LEU A 43 2.82 -4.56 -8.68
N SER A 44 1.70 -4.73 -7.98
CA SER A 44 1.42 -5.94 -7.22
C SER A 44 0.08 -6.56 -7.57
N LEU A 45 -0.03 -7.87 -7.38
CA LEU A 45 -1.30 -8.58 -7.55
C LEU A 45 -2.37 -8.04 -6.58
N ALA A 46 -2.01 -7.72 -5.34
CA ALA A 46 -2.94 -7.10 -4.39
C ALA A 46 -3.55 -5.82 -4.97
N MET A 47 -2.72 -4.94 -5.57
CA MET A 47 -3.20 -3.72 -6.22
C MET A 47 -4.07 -4.02 -7.45
N HIS A 48 -3.67 -4.99 -8.28
CA HIS A 48 -4.45 -5.38 -9.45
C HIS A 48 -5.85 -5.90 -9.09
N PHE A 49 -5.99 -6.58 -7.95
CA PHE A 49 -7.31 -7.05 -7.48
C PHE A 49 -8.20 -5.89 -7.03
N LEU A 50 -7.64 -4.80 -6.53
CA LEU A 50 -8.40 -3.60 -6.16
C LEU A 50 -8.93 -2.83 -7.38
N GLN A 51 -8.19 -2.82 -8.49
CA GLN A 51 -8.47 -2.01 -9.67
C GLN A 51 -9.60 -2.58 -10.53
N LYS A 52 -10.59 -1.76 -10.88
CA LYS A 52 -11.67 -2.12 -11.82
C LYS A 52 -11.17 -2.46 -13.22
N ARG A 53 -10.12 -1.78 -13.69
CA ARG A 53 -9.56 -2.00 -15.03
C ARG A 53 -8.84 -3.32 -15.22
N ARG A 54 -8.41 -3.96 -14.11
CA ARG A 54 -7.67 -5.23 -14.16
C ARG A 54 -8.48 -6.39 -13.60
N ASN A 55 -9.34 -6.12 -12.63
CA ASN A 55 -10.12 -7.15 -11.98
C ASN A 55 -11.51 -7.28 -12.61
N HIS A 56 -11.62 -8.17 -13.57
CA HIS A 56 -12.88 -8.52 -14.25
C HIS A 56 -13.50 -9.81 -13.71
N ARG A 57 -13.12 -10.24 -12.49
CA ARG A 57 -13.63 -11.46 -11.88
C ARG A 57 -15.09 -11.31 -11.49
N THR A 58 -15.80 -12.43 -11.55
CA THR A 58 -17.23 -12.56 -11.18
C THR A 58 -17.43 -13.42 -9.94
N ASP A 59 -16.34 -13.85 -9.30
CA ASP A 59 -16.35 -14.60 -8.06
C ASP A 59 -16.14 -13.69 -6.82
N GLU A 60 -15.93 -14.29 -5.66
CA GLU A 60 -15.74 -13.61 -4.38
C GLU A 60 -14.51 -12.69 -4.29
N TYR A 61 -13.68 -12.62 -5.34
CA TYR A 61 -12.52 -11.74 -5.45
C TYR A 61 -12.74 -10.59 -6.44
N GLY A 62 -13.94 -10.43 -7.01
CA GLY A 62 -14.23 -9.41 -8.03
C GLY A 62 -15.59 -8.76 -7.88
N GLY A 63 -15.88 -7.77 -8.73
CA GLY A 63 -17.13 -7.02 -8.70
C GLY A 63 -17.17 -5.96 -7.61
N ALA A 64 -17.93 -6.16 -6.54
CA ALA A 64 -18.07 -5.24 -5.42
C ALA A 64 -16.73 -4.92 -4.75
N LEU A 65 -16.60 -3.75 -4.12
CA LEU A 65 -15.35 -3.31 -3.51
C LEU A 65 -14.88 -4.27 -2.41
N GLU A 66 -15.78 -4.77 -1.58
CA GLU A 66 -15.51 -5.73 -0.52
C GLU A 66 -14.83 -7.00 -1.06
N ASN A 67 -15.29 -7.47 -2.22
CA ASN A 67 -14.69 -8.63 -2.88
C ASN A 67 -13.30 -8.29 -3.46
N ARG A 68 -13.14 -7.11 -4.05
CA ARG A 68 -11.85 -6.67 -4.58
C ARG A 68 -10.80 -6.45 -3.48
N VAL A 69 -11.21 -6.06 -2.29
CA VAL A 69 -10.36 -5.88 -1.10
C VAL A 69 -9.96 -7.23 -0.48
N ARG A 70 -10.71 -8.29 -0.73
CA ARG A 70 -10.53 -9.60 -0.09
C ARG A 70 -9.09 -10.12 -0.14
N LEU A 71 -8.45 -10.12 -1.31
CA LEU A 71 -7.07 -10.60 -1.42
C LEU A 71 -6.10 -9.80 -0.56
N LEU A 72 -6.21 -8.46 -0.54
CA LEU A 72 -5.36 -7.62 0.31
C LEU A 72 -5.56 -7.93 1.79
N ARG A 73 -6.82 -8.06 2.24
CA ARG A 73 -7.16 -8.47 3.61
C ARG A 73 -6.51 -9.81 3.97
N GLU A 74 -6.72 -10.82 3.15
CA GLU A 74 -6.20 -12.17 3.37
C GLU A 74 -4.66 -12.21 3.42
N LEU A 75 -3.98 -11.40 2.60
CA LEU A 75 -2.51 -11.30 2.64
C LEU A 75 -2.02 -10.68 3.95
N ILE A 76 -2.72 -9.67 4.48
CA ILE A 76 -2.39 -9.07 5.77
C ILE A 76 -2.60 -10.10 6.89
N GLU A 77 -3.75 -10.75 6.92
CA GLU A 77 -4.10 -11.78 7.92
C GLU A 77 -3.09 -12.95 7.88
N ASP A 78 -2.82 -13.52 6.70
CA ASP A 78 -1.85 -14.60 6.51
C ASP A 78 -0.44 -14.21 6.96
N THR A 79 -0.07 -12.93 6.75
CA THR A 79 1.25 -12.42 7.18
C THR A 79 1.29 -12.29 8.69
N LYS A 80 0.27 -11.71 9.32
CA LYS A 80 0.18 -11.59 10.79
C LYS A 80 0.19 -12.97 11.44
N ASP A 81 -0.58 -13.91 10.94
CA ASP A 81 -0.57 -15.30 11.43
C ASP A 81 0.80 -15.97 11.30
N ALA A 82 1.53 -15.68 10.23
CA ALA A 82 2.85 -16.26 10.00
C ALA A 82 3.91 -15.71 10.97
N VAL A 83 3.87 -14.40 11.22
CA VAL A 83 4.93 -13.73 11.98
C VAL A 83 4.59 -13.59 13.47
N GLY A 84 3.31 -13.67 13.84
CA GLY A 84 2.85 -13.47 15.20
C GLY A 84 3.24 -12.09 15.73
N ASP A 85 3.49 -12.00 17.02
CA ASP A 85 3.82 -10.74 17.71
C ASP A 85 5.30 -10.31 17.59
N THR A 86 6.08 -11.01 16.76
CA THR A 86 7.52 -10.76 16.65
C THR A 86 7.91 -9.79 15.56
N CYS A 87 7.01 -9.51 14.61
CA CYS A 87 7.22 -8.53 13.55
C CYS A 87 5.95 -7.69 13.38
N ALA A 88 6.11 -6.41 13.11
CA ALA A 88 5.00 -5.57 12.66
C ALA A 88 4.67 -5.87 11.19
N VAL A 89 3.39 -5.81 10.84
CA VAL A 89 2.91 -5.96 9.47
C VAL A 89 2.46 -4.60 8.94
N ALA A 90 3.23 -4.04 8.03
CA ALA A 90 2.92 -2.78 7.37
C ALA A 90 2.21 -3.00 6.03
N VAL A 91 1.35 -2.09 5.65
CA VAL A 91 0.74 -2.06 4.30
C VAL A 91 1.22 -0.83 3.56
N ARG A 92 1.89 -1.04 2.41
CA ARG A 92 2.15 0.06 1.49
C ARG A 92 1.00 0.17 0.52
N PHE A 93 0.30 1.32 0.55
CA PHE A 93 -0.95 1.49 -0.16
C PHE A 93 -0.98 2.81 -0.97
N ALA A 94 -1.35 2.72 -2.26
CA ALA A 94 -1.61 3.90 -3.08
C ALA A 94 -3.04 4.39 -2.84
N THR A 95 -3.16 5.55 -2.20
CA THR A 95 -4.45 6.17 -1.87
C THR A 95 -5.15 6.83 -3.05
N GLU A 96 -4.41 7.09 -4.12
CA GLU A 96 -4.89 7.60 -5.41
C GLU A 96 -3.86 7.21 -6.48
N GLU A 97 -4.31 6.58 -7.56
CA GLU A 97 -3.39 6.17 -8.64
C GLU A 97 -3.19 7.23 -9.73
N LEU A 98 -3.97 8.30 -9.72
CA LEU A 98 -3.94 9.39 -10.71
C LEU A 98 -4.15 8.91 -12.16
N ILE A 99 -4.98 7.90 -12.35
CA ILE A 99 -5.29 7.27 -13.66
C ILE A 99 -6.80 7.23 -13.94
N GLY A 100 -7.57 7.98 -13.17
CA GLY A 100 -9.02 8.05 -13.30
C GLY A 100 -9.74 6.81 -12.75
N SER A 101 -10.99 6.61 -13.18
CA SER A 101 -11.91 5.61 -12.60
C SER A 101 -11.52 4.14 -12.82
N GLY A 102 -10.53 3.88 -13.65
CA GLY A 102 -9.99 2.52 -13.84
C GLY A 102 -9.04 2.06 -12.73
N GLY A 103 -8.42 3.00 -12.03
CA GLY A 103 -7.56 2.75 -10.87
C GLY A 103 -8.31 2.87 -9.55
N VAL A 104 -7.55 2.78 -8.46
CA VAL A 104 -8.04 3.13 -7.13
C VAL A 104 -8.09 4.65 -7.03
N THR A 105 -9.27 5.19 -6.79
CA THR A 105 -9.51 6.61 -6.55
C THR A 105 -9.51 6.90 -5.06
N ILE A 106 -9.29 8.16 -4.67
CA ILE A 106 -9.35 8.58 -3.26
C ILE A 106 -10.67 8.20 -2.57
N THR A 107 -11.78 8.17 -3.32
CA THR A 107 -13.08 7.75 -2.78
C THR A 107 -13.08 6.28 -2.41
N GLU A 108 -12.67 5.39 -3.32
CA GLU A 108 -12.54 3.96 -3.02
C GLU A 108 -11.45 3.69 -1.98
N ALA A 109 -10.34 4.44 -2.01
CA ALA A 109 -9.27 4.31 -1.04
C ALA A 109 -9.74 4.57 0.40
N LYS A 110 -10.62 5.56 0.61
CA LYS A 110 -11.24 5.81 1.93
C LYS A 110 -12.05 4.61 2.41
N GLU A 111 -12.85 4.01 1.55
CA GLU A 111 -13.62 2.81 1.89
C GLU A 111 -12.70 1.61 2.18
N ILE A 112 -11.64 1.41 1.39
CA ILE A 112 -10.63 0.36 1.61
C ILE A 112 -9.96 0.53 2.97
N VAL A 113 -9.52 1.76 3.30
CA VAL A 113 -8.89 2.04 4.59
C VAL A 113 -9.88 1.85 5.74
N HIS A 114 -11.15 2.23 5.59
CA HIS A 114 -12.17 1.93 6.61
C HIS A 114 -12.36 0.42 6.84
N MET A 115 -12.38 -0.37 5.78
CA MET A 115 -12.52 -1.84 5.89
C MET A 115 -11.34 -2.53 6.56
N LEU A 116 -10.14 -1.92 6.48
CA LEU A 116 -8.89 -2.51 6.94
C LEU A 116 -8.23 -1.70 8.07
N ALA A 117 -8.88 -0.68 8.61
CA ALA A 117 -8.32 0.42 9.39
C ALA A 117 -7.23 0.01 10.39
N ASP A 118 -7.54 -0.96 11.25
CA ASP A 118 -6.65 -1.38 12.33
C ASP A 118 -6.09 -2.80 12.13
N LEU A 119 -6.27 -3.36 10.94
CA LEU A 119 -5.77 -4.71 10.63
C LEU A 119 -4.24 -4.74 10.48
N PRO A 120 -3.58 -3.85 9.70
CA PRO A 120 -2.13 -3.73 9.70
C PRO A 120 -1.64 -3.01 10.95
N ASP A 121 -0.36 -3.11 11.25
CA ASP A 121 0.26 -2.41 12.38
C ASP A 121 0.78 -1.02 11.97
N LEU A 122 0.91 -0.76 10.66
CA LEU A 122 1.36 0.50 10.10
C LEU A 122 0.83 0.67 8.67
N TRP A 123 0.41 1.89 8.34
CA TRP A 123 0.08 2.31 6.98
C TRP A 123 1.21 3.13 6.38
N ASP A 124 1.75 2.68 5.24
CA ASP A 124 2.69 3.43 4.42
C ASP A 124 1.96 3.89 3.15
N VAL A 125 1.60 5.17 3.12
CA VAL A 125 0.71 5.72 2.09
C VAL A 125 1.45 6.56 1.06
N ASN A 126 1.04 6.39 -0.19
CA ASN A 126 1.58 7.12 -1.32
C ASN A 126 0.51 7.37 -2.39
N VAL A 127 0.91 7.97 -3.50
CA VAL A 127 0.05 8.22 -4.66
C VAL A 127 0.74 7.78 -5.95
N ALA A 128 -0.06 7.69 -7.00
CA ALA A 128 0.31 7.39 -8.37
C ALA A 128 0.53 5.91 -8.71
N ALA A 129 0.26 5.59 -9.96
CA ALA A 129 0.72 4.36 -10.58
C ALA A 129 2.18 4.52 -11.02
N TRP A 130 2.90 3.43 -11.25
CA TRP A 130 4.33 3.46 -11.57
C TRP A 130 4.70 4.38 -12.74
N TYR A 131 3.91 4.35 -13.81
CA TYR A 131 4.21 5.13 -15.02
C TYR A 131 3.94 6.64 -14.88
N ASN A 132 3.25 7.09 -13.84
CA ASN A 132 3.04 8.51 -13.54
C ASN A 132 3.62 8.96 -12.19
N ASP A 133 4.28 8.08 -11.44
CA ASP A 133 4.90 8.37 -10.14
C ASP A 133 5.98 9.45 -10.22
N SER A 134 6.61 9.64 -11.36
CA SER A 134 7.64 10.66 -11.52
C SER A 134 7.15 12.08 -11.22
N VAL A 135 5.87 12.39 -11.45
CA VAL A 135 5.31 13.71 -11.16
C VAL A 135 5.30 13.97 -9.65
N PRO A 136 4.58 13.21 -8.80
CA PRO A 136 4.55 13.47 -7.37
C PRO A 136 5.89 13.22 -6.66
N SER A 137 6.74 12.32 -7.20
CA SER A 137 7.99 11.96 -6.54
C SER A 137 9.20 12.82 -6.93
N ARG A 138 9.16 13.53 -8.08
CA ARG A 138 10.32 14.27 -8.62
C ARG A 138 10.03 15.70 -8.99
N PHE A 139 8.87 15.99 -9.59
CA PHE A 139 8.60 17.27 -10.24
C PHE A 139 7.56 18.13 -9.51
N ALA A 140 6.68 17.53 -8.70
CA ALA A 140 5.75 18.29 -7.89
C ALA A 140 6.45 19.04 -6.75
N SER A 141 5.75 19.99 -6.15
CA SER A 141 6.21 20.68 -4.95
C SER A 141 6.36 19.71 -3.77
N GLU A 142 7.18 20.09 -2.81
CA GLU A 142 7.32 19.39 -1.54
C GLU A 142 5.96 19.28 -0.85
N GLY A 143 5.62 18.09 -0.33
CA GLY A 143 4.34 17.84 0.33
C GLY A 143 3.13 17.72 -0.60
N ALA A 144 3.29 17.72 -1.92
CA ALA A 144 2.18 17.66 -2.89
C ALA A 144 1.27 16.44 -2.74
N GLN A 145 1.71 15.40 -2.05
CA GLN A 145 0.88 14.21 -1.79
C GLN A 145 -0.09 14.40 -0.60
N GLU A 146 0.08 15.44 0.21
CA GLU A 146 -0.73 15.68 1.40
C GLU A 146 -2.26 15.63 1.16
N PRO A 147 -2.83 16.25 0.12
CA PRO A 147 -4.28 16.20 -0.11
C PRO A 147 -4.85 14.79 -0.30
N PHE A 148 -4.01 13.87 -0.75
CA PHE A 148 -4.40 12.48 -1.01
C PHE A 148 -4.23 11.55 0.19
N VAL A 149 -3.50 11.96 1.23
CA VAL A 149 -3.13 11.09 2.36
C VAL A 149 -3.58 11.62 3.73
N ASN A 150 -3.87 12.92 3.88
CA ASN A 150 -4.14 13.60 5.16
C ASN A 150 -5.41 13.12 5.89
N TRP A 151 -6.21 12.31 5.26
CA TRP A 151 -7.43 11.74 5.81
C TRP A 151 -7.21 10.35 6.46
N VAL A 152 -6.11 9.67 6.14
CA VAL A 152 -5.86 8.28 6.59
C VAL A 152 -5.79 8.20 8.11
N LYS A 153 -5.04 9.10 8.77
CA LYS A 153 -4.98 9.18 10.23
C LYS A 153 -6.30 9.47 10.94
N LYS A 154 -7.31 9.94 10.21
CA LYS A 154 -8.66 10.18 10.78
C LYS A 154 -9.50 8.92 10.79
N ILE A 155 -9.06 7.86 10.10
CA ILE A 155 -9.78 6.59 9.96
C ILE A 155 -9.14 5.49 10.81
N THR A 156 -7.81 5.44 10.86
CA THR A 156 -7.08 4.40 11.60
C THR A 156 -6.45 4.93 12.89
N THR A 157 -6.34 4.06 13.90
CA THR A 157 -5.55 4.31 15.12
C THR A 157 -4.07 3.95 14.94
N LYS A 158 -3.73 3.30 13.83
CA LYS A 158 -2.36 2.83 13.55
C LYS A 158 -1.47 3.97 13.04
N PRO A 159 -0.16 3.89 13.25
CA PRO A 159 0.79 4.84 12.70
C PRO A 159 0.70 4.94 11.18
N VAL A 160 0.91 6.14 10.66
CA VAL A 160 0.90 6.43 9.22
C VAL A 160 2.23 7.02 8.80
N VAL A 161 2.89 6.36 7.84
CA VAL A 161 4.06 6.86 7.13
C VAL A 161 3.61 7.45 5.80
N GLY A 162 4.12 8.58 5.41
CA GLY A 162 3.88 9.14 4.09
C GLY A 162 5.14 9.69 3.46
N VAL A 163 5.10 9.81 2.15
CA VAL A 163 6.15 10.40 1.33
C VAL A 163 5.63 11.65 0.64
N GLY A 164 6.50 12.53 0.19
CA GLY A 164 6.06 13.77 -0.45
C GLY A 164 7.21 14.58 -1.00
N ARG A 165 8.33 13.95 -1.39
CA ARG A 165 9.53 14.65 -1.86
C ARG A 165 10.05 15.65 -0.81
N PHE A 166 9.95 15.29 0.46
CA PHE A 166 10.41 16.15 1.56
C PHE A 166 11.92 16.38 1.47
N THR A 167 12.30 17.64 1.46
CA THR A 167 13.70 18.14 1.39
C THR A 167 14.00 19.12 2.50
N SER A 168 12.97 19.68 3.15
CA SER A 168 13.10 20.62 4.26
C SER A 168 12.69 19.96 5.58
N PRO A 169 13.53 19.99 6.63
CA PRO A 169 13.15 19.57 7.97
C PRO A 169 11.90 20.29 8.50
N ASP A 170 11.74 21.57 8.18
CA ASP A 170 10.58 22.36 8.64
C ASP A 170 9.27 21.81 8.06
N THR A 171 9.27 21.44 6.78
CA THR A 171 8.10 20.81 6.14
C THR A 171 7.80 19.45 6.76
N MET A 172 8.83 18.62 7.01
CA MET A 172 8.68 17.32 7.67
C MET A 172 8.08 17.48 9.08
N VAL A 173 8.64 18.39 9.89
CA VAL A 173 8.14 18.71 11.24
C VAL A 173 6.71 19.24 11.19
N SER A 174 6.38 20.06 10.20
CA SER A 174 5.01 20.56 10.01
C SER A 174 4.02 19.42 9.76
N GLN A 175 4.35 18.42 8.94
CA GLN A 175 3.49 17.27 8.69
C GLN A 175 3.16 16.51 9.99
N ILE A 176 4.18 16.27 10.83
CA ILE A 176 4.03 15.58 12.11
C ILE A 176 3.23 16.44 13.11
N LYS A 177 3.58 17.71 13.30
CA LYS A 177 2.92 18.60 14.26
C LYS A 177 1.44 18.83 13.93
N ARG A 178 1.08 18.88 12.65
CA ARG A 178 -0.32 19.02 12.20
C ARG A 178 -1.10 17.69 12.26
N GLY A 179 -0.44 16.59 12.60
CA GLY A 179 -1.08 15.28 12.68
C GLY A 179 -1.47 14.72 11.30
N VAL A 180 -0.78 15.12 10.24
CA VAL A 180 -0.99 14.55 8.89
C VAL A 180 -0.36 13.17 8.79
N LEU A 181 0.86 13.02 9.30
CA LEU A 181 1.64 11.79 9.34
C LEU A 181 2.21 11.55 10.74
N ASP A 182 2.58 10.31 11.05
CA ASP A 182 3.36 9.94 12.23
C ASP A 182 4.85 9.82 11.91
N PHE A 183 5.16 9.40 10.67
CA PHE A 183 6.52 9.23 10.18
C PHE A 183 6.67 9.79 8.78
N ILE A 184 7.86 10.28 8.48
CA ILE A 184 8.26 10.73 7.15
C ILE A 184 9.04 9.63 6.44
N GLY A 185 8.56 9.19 5.29
CA GLY A 185 9.27 8.27 4.41
C GLY A 185 10.26 9.03 3.52
N ALA A 186 11.52 8.59 3.53
CA ALA A 186 12.58 9.16 2.70
C ALA A 186 13.47 8.05 2.15
N ALA A 187 13.59 7.93 0.82
CA ALA A 187 14.50 6.96 0.20
C ALA A 187 15.72 7.65 -0.41
N ARG A 188 15.50 8.50 -1.41
CA ARG A 188 16.60 9.19 -2.10
C ARG A 188 17.43 10.12 -1.20
N PRO A 189 16.84 10.90 -0.30
CA PRO A 189 17.60 11.69 0.67
C PRO A 189 18.54 10.84 1.52
N SER A 190 18.05 9.69 2.04
CA SER A 190 18.85 8.79 2.87
C SER A 190 19.95 8.02 2.11
N ILE A 191 19.91 8.05 0.76
CA ILE A 191 20.99 7.50 -0.08
C ILE A 191 22.04 8.59 -0.35
N ALA A 192 21.59 9.83 -0.53
CA ALA A 192 22.47 10.96 -0.84
C ALA A 192 23.24 11.47 0.38
N ASP A 193 22.61 11.42 1.54
CA ASP A 193 23.16 11.87 2.83
C ASP A 193 22.61 10.92 3.94
N PRO A 194 23.30 9.78 4.16
CA PRO A 194 22.86 8.72 5.08
C PRO A 194 23.08 9.07 6.56
#